data_bafd2921fdc1a463154a2eae7b116d4e
#
_entry.id   bafd2921fdc1a463154a2eae7b116d4e
#
_cell.length_a   1.000
_cell.length_b   1.000
_cell.length_c   1.000
_cell.angle_alpha   90.00
_cell.angle_beta   90.00
_cell.angle_gamma   90.00
#
_symmetry.space_group_name_H-M   'P 1'
#
loop_
_entity.id
_entity.type
_entity.pdbx_description
1 polymer ?
#
loop_
_entity_poly.entity_id
_entity_poly.type
_entity_poly.pdbx_seq_one_letter_code
_entity_poly.pdbx_strand_id
1 'polypeptide(L)'
;MVQILTTAQLSTAWESALKLASICLVAAAAQFAPLAGSTGSMAWADSGVASVYSTESGSRTASGARLDPSALTAAHRSFPFGSHVRVTNRRNGRSVVVTVTDRGPFVRGRIIDVTPAAARALGFSGLVQVTVERE
;
A
#
# COMPACT_ATOMS: atom_id res chain seq x y z
N MET A 1 23.68 -25.77 -76.08
CA MET A 1 24.47 -24.83 -75.25
C MET A 1 24.06 -25.09 -73.82
N VAL A 2 24.83 -25.84 -73.07
CA VAL A 2 24.53 -26.16 -71.66
C VAL A 2 25.20 -25.07 -70.83
N GLN A 3 24.41 -24.22 -70.19
CA GLN A 3 24.93 -23.25 -69.22
C GLN A 3 25.23 -23.98 -67.91
N ILE A 4 26.49 -24.11 -67.62
CA ILE A 4 26.95 -24.61 -66.32
C ILE A 4 26.67 -23.47 -65.30
N LEU A 5 25.68 -23.67 -64.47
CA LEU A 5 25.45 -22.83 -63.28
C LEU A 5 26.62 -23.03 -62.35
N THR A 6 27.46 -22.03 -62.25
CA THR A 6 28.63 -22.00 -61.38
C THR A 6 28.19 -22.06 -59.94
N THR A 7 28.87 -22.87 -59.15
CA THR A 7 28.67 -23.11 -57.71
C THR A 7 28.72 -21.86 -56.83
N ALA A 8 29.00 -20.70 -57.42
CA ALA A 8 29.05 -19.41 -56.71
C ALA A 8 27.66 -18.82 -56.36
N GLN A 9 26.58 -19.26 -57.03
CA GLN A 9 25.22 -18.75 -56.75
C GLN A 9 24.44 -19.50 -55.66
N LEU A 10 24.95 -20.68 -55.25
CA LEU A 10 24.35 -21.45 -54.16
C LEU A 10 24.90 -21.06 -52.78
N SER A 11 26.02 -20.35 -52.72
CA SER A 11 26.64 -19.98 -51.44
C SER A 11 26.04 -18.74 -50.78
N THR A 12 25.29 -17.91 -51.49
CA THR A 12 24.76 -16.64 -50.95
C THR A 12 23.44 -16.80 -50.25
N ALA A 13 22.66 -17.85 -50.55
CA ALA A 13 21.34 -18.05 -49.96
C ALA A 13 21.39 -18.58 -48.51
N TRP A 14 22.41 -19.35 -48.18
CA TRP A 14 22.56 -19.94 -46.85
C TRP A 14 23.32 -19.02 -45.89
N GLU A 15 24.19 -18.15 -46.36
CA GLU A 15 24.85 -17.16 -45.52
C GLU A 15 23.87 -16.12 -44.98
N SER A 16 22.86 -15.77 -45.75
CA SER A 16 21.80 -14.88 -45.27
C SER A 16 20.93 -15.52 -44.16
N ALA A 17 20.75 -16.84 -44.23
CA ALA A 17 20.02 -17.56 -43.18
C ALA A 17 20.82 -17.68 -41.85
N LEU A 18 22.14 -17.83 -41.96
CA LEU A 18 23.02 -17.87 -40.78
C LEU A 18 23.17 -16.51 -40.09
N LYS A 19 23.15 -15.43 -40.85
CA LYS A 19 23.20 -14.05 -40.28
C LYS A 19 21.91 -13.70 -39.54
N LEU A 20 20.76 -14.16 -40.01
CA LEU A 20 19.48 -13.96 -39.36
C LEU A 20 19.33 -14.80 -38.07
N ALA A 21 19.93 -15.99 -38.04
CA ALA A 21 19.93 -16.82 -36.83
C ALA A 21 20.82 -16.26 -35.70
N SER A 22 21.95 -15.57 -36.08
CA SER A 22 22.79 -14.90 -35.07
C SER A 22 22.19 -13.65 -34.46
N ILE A 23 21.29 -12.96 -35.13
CA ILE A 23 20.64 -11.76 -34.62
C ILE A 23 19.52 -12.11 -33.62
N CYS A 24 18.87 -13.26 -33.79
CA CYS A 24 17.86 -13.72 -32.84
C CYS A 24 18.44 -14.22 -31.51
N LEU A 25 19.70 -14.61 -31.45
CA LEU A 25 20.29 -15.13 -30.20
C LEU A 25 20.82 -14.03 -29.26
N VAL A 26 20.98 -12.81 -29.71
CA VAL A 26 21.45 -11.68 -28.89
C VAL A 26 20.30 -10.90 -28.24
N ALA A 27 19.07 -11.07 -28.72
CA ALA A 27 17.89 -10.38 -28.18
C ALA A 27 17.26 -11.06 -26.94
N ALA A 28 17.69 -12.27 -26.58
CA ALA A 28 17.12 -13.00 -25.44
C ALA A 28 17.86 -12.81 -24.11
N ALA A 29 18.93 -12.02 -24.07
CA ALA A 29 19.75 -11.85 -22.87
C ALA A 29 19.53 -10.53 -22.11
N ALA A 30 18.52 -9.75 -22.43
CA ALA A 30 18.33 -8.43 -21.84
C ALA A 30 16.93 -8.21 -21.24
N GLN A 31 16.38 -9.21 -20.58
CA GLN A 31 15.11 -9.04 -19.84
C GLN A 31 15.19 -9.58 -18.40
N PHE A 32 16.37 -9.60 -17.80
CA PHE A 32 16.48 -9.56 -16.37
C PHE A 32 16.61 -8.09 -15.94
N ALA A 33 15.49 -7.37 -16.01
CA ALA A 33 15.34 -6.24 -15.15
C ALA A 33 15.40 -6.80 -13.73
N PRO A 34 16.33 -6.35 -12.87
CA PRO A 34 16.18 -6.63 -11.46
C PRO A 34 14.80 -6.09 -11.10
N LEU A 35 13.92 -6.95 -10.65
CA LEU A 35 12.82 -6.52 -9.81
C LEU A 35 13.50 -5.67 -8.75
N ALA A 36 13.46 -4.36 -8.92
CA ALA A 36 13.73 -3.45 -7.86
C ALA A 36 12.80 -3.93 -6.76
N GLY A 37 13.36 -4.67 -5.82
CA GLY A 37 12.66 -5.02 -4.63
C GLY A 37 12.13 -3.70 -4.12
N SER A 38 10.83 -3.52 -4.20
CA SER A 38 10.19 -2.54 -3.38
C SER A 38 10.67 -2.90 -1.99
N THR A 39 11.61 -2.12 -1.46
CA THR A 39 11.82 -2.03 -0.05
C THR A 39 10.48 -1.54 0.47
N GLY A 40 9.54 -2.48 0.59
CA GLY A 40 8.31 -2.25 1.28
C GLY A 40 8.74 -1.80 2.65
N SER A 41 8.67 -0.50 2.87
CA SER A 41 8.59 0.00 4.23
C SER A 41 7.62 -0.94 4.90
N MET A 42 8.06 -1.67 5.93
CA MET A 42 7.19 -2.51 6.73
C MET A 42 6.18 -1.53 7.33
N ALA A 43 5.12 -1.26 6.56
CA ALA A 43 4.01 -0.49 7.05
C ALA A 43 3.43 -1.34 8.18
N TRP A 44 3.58 -0.86 9.41
CA TRP A 44 2.98 -1.48 10.57
C TRP A 44 1.47 -1.41 10.36
N ALA A 45 0.92 -2.53 9.88
CA ALA A 45 -0.50 -2.70 9.70
C ALA A 45 -1.04 -3.48 10.89
N ASP A 46 -2.02 -2.93 11.57
CA ASP A 46 -2.75 -3.58 12.65
C ASP A 46 -4.21 -3.76 12.23
N SER A 47 -4.83 -4.85 12.66
CA SER A 47 -6.22 -5.14 12.33
C SER A 47 -7.02 -5.43 13.59
N GLY A 48 -8.17 -4.82 13.70
CA GLY A 48 -9.04 -5.01 14.86
C GLY A 48 -10.28 -4.14 14.80
N VAL A 49 -10.89 -3.93 15.96
CA VAL A 49 -12.12 -3.15 16.08
C VAL A 49 -11.80 -1.68 16.32
N ALA A 50 -12.37 -0.80 15.51
CA ALA A 50 -12.45 0.63 15.79
C ALA A 50 -13.76 0.97 16.52
N SER A 51 -13.70 1.96 17.39
CA SER A 51 -14.88 2.58 17.98
C SER A 51 -14.88 4.09 17.79
N VAL A 52 -16.02 4.69 18.04
CA VAL A 52 -16.16 6.15 18.05
C VAL A 52 -15.83 6.69 19.43
N TYR A 53 -15.03 7.74 19.49
CA TYR A 53 -14.71 8.43 20.73
C TYR A 53 -15.99 8.96 21.39
N SER A 54 -16.22 8.63 22.64
CA SER A 54 -17.30 9.26 23.41
C SER A 54 -16.80 10.58 23.99
N THR A 55 -17.59 11.63 23.89
CA THR A 55 -17.30 12.93 24.48
C THR A 55 -17.25 12.90 26.02
N GLU A 56 -17.63 11.79 26.63
CA GLU A 56 -17.54 11.54 28.09
C GLU A 56 -16.11 11.28 28.57
N SER A 57 -15.16 11.03 27.66
CA SER A 57 -13.77 10.68 27.99
C SER A 57 -12.90 11.89 28.43
N GLY A 58 -13.50 13.06 28.60
CA GLY A 58 -12.80 14.28 29.03
C GLY A 58 -12.52 15.26 27.88
N SER A 59 -12.12 16.47 28.23
CA SER A 59 -11.89 17.56 27.29
C SER A 59 -10.46 17.63 26.74
N ARG A 60 -9.55 16.81 27.28
CA ARG A 60 -8.13 16.79 26.89
C ARG A 60 -7.68 15.37 26.57
N THR A 61 -6.86 15.27 25.55
CA THR A 61 -6.21 14.02 25.13
C THR A 61 -4.91 13.79 25.92
N ALA A 62 -4.34 12.59 25.85
CA ALA A 62 -3.07 12.27 26.51
C ALA A 62 -1.88 13.07 25.99
N SER A 63 -1.95 13.58 24.77
CA SER A 63 -0.94 14.51 24.22
C SER A 63 -1.06 15.94 24.78
N GLY A 64 -2.08 16.22 25.59
CA GLY A 64 -2.38 17.56 26.13
C GLY A 64 -3.22 18.44 25.22
N ALA A 65 -3.50 17.99 23.99
CA ALA A 65 -4.37 18.71 23.09
C ALA A 65 -5.83 18.69 23.56
N ARG A 66 -6.60 19.69 23.14
CA ARG A 66 -8.05 19.67 23.36
C ARG A 66 -8.70 18.66 22.43
N LEU A 67 -9.61 17.84 22.93
CA LEU A 67 -10.40 16.96 22.09
C LEU A 67 -11.37 17.77 21.23
N ASP A 68 -11.23 17.64 19.92
CA ASP A 68 -12.13 18.22 18.94
C ASP A 68 -12.85 17.12 18.17
N PRO A 69 -14.17 16.92 18.41
CA PRO A 69 -14.94 15.90 17.70
C PRO A 69 -15.06 16.13 16.18
N SER A 70 -14.78 17.35 15.70
CA SER A 70 -14.80 17.70 14.29
C SER A 70 -13.46 17.49 13.58
N ALA A 71 -12.38 17.31 14.33
CA ALA A 71 -11.05 17.03 13.79
C ALA A 71 -10.90 15.54 13.43
N LEU A 72 -10.00 15.24 12.49
CA LEU A 72 -9.63 13.87 12.11
C LEU A 72 -8.50 13.37 13.01
N THR A 73 -8.83 12.98 14.23
CA THR A 73 -7.89 12.46 15.21
C THR A 73 -8.33 11.12 15.79
N ALA A 74 -7.40 10.43 16.43
CA ALA A 74 -7.66 9.12 17.01
C ALA A 74 -6.80 8.86 18.25
N ALA A 75 -7.26 7.90 19.05
CA ALA A 75 -6.48 7.28 20.11
C ALA A 75 -5.92 5.94 19.66
N HIS A 76 -4.64 5.70 19.88
CA HIS A 76 -3.97 4.42 19.64
C HIS A 76 -3.01 4.10 20.79
N ARG A 77 -2.83 2.78 21.05
CA ARG A 77 -2.06 2.32 22.22
C ARG A 77 -0.58 2.65 22.13
N SER A 78 0.03 2.47 20.95
CA SER A 78 1.47 2.44 20.77
C SER A 78 2.03 3.43 19.75
N PHE A 79 1.23 3.89 18.79
CA PHE A 79 1.74 4.84 17.79
C PHE A 79 2.12 6.17 18.45
N PRO A 80 3.24 6.79 18.06
CA PRO A 80 3.65 8.08 18.59
C PRO A 80 2.59 9.15 18.40
N PHE A 81 2.49 10.09 19.33
CA PHE A 81 1.63 11.27 19.14
C PHE A 81 2.08 12.05 17.91
N GLY A 82 1.12 12.58 17.15
CA GLY A 82 1.37 13.26 15.89
C GLY A 82 1.55 12.35 14.68
N SER A 83 1.56 11.01 14.86
CA SER A 83 1.61 10.09 13.74
C SER A 83 0.37 10.21 12.88
N HIS A 84 0.57 10.18 11.56
CA HIS A 84 -0.51 10.02 10.60
C HIS A 84 -0.75 8.54 10.35
N VAL A 85 -2.01 8.16 10.43
CA VAL A 85 -2.44 6.77 10.36
C VAL A 85 -3.63 6.66 9.43
N ARG A 86 -3.50 5.80 8.44
CA ARG A 86 -4.60 5.45 7.55
C ARG A 86 -5.45 4.38 8.20
N VAL A 87 -6.72 4.68 8.38
CA VAL A 87 -7.72 3.75 8.87
C VAL A 87 -8.62 3.35 7.73
N THR A 88 -8.78 2.06 7.50
CA THR A 88 -9.63 1.52 6.43
C THR A 88 -10.74 0.67 7.04
N ASN A 89 -11.98 1.03 6.76
CA ASN A 89 -13.15 0.26 7.15
C ASN A 89 -13.30 -0.95 6.24
N ARG A 90 -13.16 -2.15 6.80
CA ARG A 90 -13.20 -3.41 6.05
C ARG A 90 -14.59 -3.79 5.52
N ARG A 91 -15.65 -3.15 6.00
CA ARG A 91 -17.03 -3.43 5.54
C ARG A 91 -17.35 -2.73 4.23
N ASN A 92 -16.87 -1.51 4.02
CA ASN A 92 -17.20 -0.67 2.87
C ASN A 92 -16.00 -0.17 2.06
N GLY A 93 -14.75 -0.48 2.50
CA GLY A 93 -13.52 -0.07 1.84
C GLY A 93 -13.16 1.41 1.98
N ARG A 94 -13.93 2.20 2.71
CA ARG A 94 -13.61 3.62 2.95
C ARG A 94 -12.39 3.75 3.85
N SER A 95 -11.53 4.72 3.55
CA SER A 95 -10.37 5.03 4.37
C SER A 95 -10.29 6.53 4.68
N VAL A 96 -9.65 6.85 5.80
CA VAL A 96 -9.36 8.21 6.23
C VAL A 96 -8.00 8.23 6.93
N VAL A 97 -7.26 9.31 6.76
CA VAL A 97 -6.03 9.55 7.52
C VAL A 97 -6.36 10.36 8.75
N VAL A 98 -5.95 9.87 9.91
CA VAL A 98 -6.15 10.51 11.21
C VAL A 98 -4.82 10.76 11.89
N THR A 99 -4.76 11.76 12.76
CA THR A 99 -3.60 12.04 13.60
C THR A 99 -3.79 11.41 14.98
N VAL A 100 -2.80 10.67 15.45
CA VAL A 100 -2.81 10.08 16.79
C VAL A 100 -2.51 11.17 17.82
N THR A 101 -3.48 11.45 18.69
CA THR A 101 -3.37 12.49 19.73
C THR A 101 -3.62 11.95 21.14
N ASP A 102 -4.07 10.69 21.26
CA ASP A 102 -4.45 10.12 22.53
C ASP A 102 -4.00 8.67 22.69
N ARG A 103 -4.10 8.14 23.90
CA ARG A 103 -3.82 6.75 24.27
C ARG A 103 -5.11 5.96 24.49
N GLY A 104 -5.06 4.70 24.11
CA GLY A 104 -6.18 3.77 24.14
C GLY A 104 -6.51 3.27 22.73
N PRO A 105 -7.57 2.53 22.57
CA PRO A 105 -8.46 2.00 23.61
C PRO A 105 -7.80 0.91 24.44
N PHE A 106 -8.20 0.80 25.71
CA PHE A 106 -7.74 -0.26 26.64
C PHE A 106 -8.76 -1.40 26.77
N VAL A 107 -9.74 -1.40 25.89
CA VAL A 107 -10.76 -2.46 25.79
C VAL A 107 -10.24 -3.57 24.89
N ARG A 108 -10.38 -4.82 25.33
CA ARG A 108 -9.91 -5.98 24.58
C ARG A 108 -10.57 -6.06 23.20
N GLY A 109 -9.76 -6.32 22.15
CA GLY A 109 -10.23 -6.42 20.76
C GLY A 109 -10.36 -5.09 20.02
N ARG A 110 -10.38 -3.96 20.73
CA ARG A 110 -10.35 -2.63 20.12
C ARG A 110 -8.91 -2.18 19.94
N ILE A 111 -8.59 -1.61 18.78
CA ILE A 111 -7.23 -1.15 18.45
C ILE A 111 -7.15 0.36 18.27
N ILE A 112 -8.23 1.01 17.90
CA ILE A 112 -8.28 2.45 17.65
C ILE A 112 -9.65 3.03 18.02
N ASP A 113 -9.64 4.21 18.59
CA ASP A 113 -10.83 5.03 18.80
C ASP A 113 -10.71 6.29 17.94
N VAL A 114 -11.67 6.51 17.06
CA VAL A 114 -11.67 7.65 16.14
C VAL A 114 -12.71 8.69 16.54
N THR A 115 -12.44 9.95 16.18
CA THR A 115 -13.40 11.04 16.39
C THR A 115 -14.69 10.82 15.60
N PRO A 116 -15.80 11.44 15.99
CA PRO A 116 -17.06 11.39 15.23
C PRO A 116 -16.90 11.84 13.77
N ALA A 117 -16.04 12.84 13.50
CA ALA A 117 -15.75 13.26 12.14
C ALA A 117 -15.08 12.16 11.32
N ALA A 118 -14.09 11.48 11.88
CA ALA A 118 -13.41 10.35 11.21
C ALA A 118 -14.36 9.16 11.02
N ALA A 119 -15.22 8.86 12.01
CA ALA A 119 -16.22 7.79 11.90
C ALA A 119 -17.22 8.07 10.77
N ARG A 120 -17.67 9.31 10.62
CA ARG A 120 -18.54 9.71 9.48
C ARG A 120 -17.83 9.54 8.14
N ALA A 121 -16.57 9.94 8.04
CA ALA A 121 -15.77 9.74 6.83
C ALA A 121 -15.60 8.26 6.48
N LEU A 122 -15.41 7.40 7.48
CA LEU A 122 -15.32 5.95 7.34
C LEU A 122 -16.69 5.27 7.11
N GLY A 123 -17.78 5.99 7.32
CA GLY A 123 -19.14 5.48 7.10
C GLY A 123 -19.60 4.47 8.16
N PHE A 124 -19.27 4.69 9.43
CA PHE A 124 -19.76 3.85 10.52
C PHE A 124 -20.16 4.66 11.75
N SER A 125 -20.95 4.01 12.59
CA SER A 125 -21.29 4.45 13.94
C SER A 125 -21.21 3.25 14.89
N GLY A 126 -20.61 3.41 16.06
CA GLY A 126 -20.43 2.32 17.03
C GLY A 126 -19.12 1.56 16.80
N LEU A 127 -19.19 0.28 16.43
CA LEU A 127 -18.02 -0.60 16.27
C LEU A 127 -17.91 -1.12 14.83
N VAL A 128 -16.67 -1.18 14.31
CA VAL A 128 -16.40 -1.71 12.98
C VAL A 128 -15.01 -2.34 12.90
N GLN A 129 -14.87 -3.36 12.06
CA GLN A 129 -13.56 -3.95 11.74
C GLN A 129 -12.79 -3.03 10.81
N VAL A 130 -11.57 -2.71 11.19
CA VAL A 130 -10.67 -1.84 10.41
C VAL A 130 -9.29 -2.46 10.25
N THR A 131 -8.56 -1.95 9.27
CA THR A 131 -7.11 -2.05 9.16
C THR A 131 -6.52 -0.68 9.41
N VAL A 132 -5.42 -0.63 10.16
CA VAL A 132 -4.73 0.60 10.57
C VAL A 132 -3.30 0.52 10.08
N GLU A 133 -2.87 1.48 9.29
CA GLU A 133 -1.55 1.54 8.70
C GLU A 133 -0.92 2.90 9.02
N ARG A 134 0.33 2.90 9.49
CA ARG A 134 1.08 4.13 9.70
C ARG A 134 1.62 4.63 8.36
N GLU A 135 1.41 5.90 8.07
CA GLU A 135 2.02 6.59 6.92
C GLU A 135 3.41 7.15 7.23
#